data_21280cca2672d16eab1f3bf40201a2da
#
_entry.id   21280cca2672d16eab1f3bf40201a2da
#
_cell.length_a   1.000
_cell.length_b   1.000
_cell.length_c   1.000
_cell.angle_alpha   90.00
_cell.angle_beta   90.00
_cell.angle_gamma   90.00
#
_symmetry.space_group_name_H-M   'P 1'
#
loop_
_entity.id
_entity.type
_entity.pdbx_description
1 polymer ?
#
loop_
_entity_poly.entity_id
_entity_poly.type
_entity_poly.pdbx_seq_one_letter_code
_entity_poly.pdbx_strand_id
1 'polypeptide(L)'
;SSSGTDKSKNEKSEDDDVDSQDAEQDKGTVQTCYHGASRKGCSYVKEMIGNPIFHECIVPEGCKVIKVKKPRKIKTLVQRLEEHHFQRLLVEYPDGTRKVITAPVDKDGKDILEELVPGTGITATLLSFMIFNRYIMASPAYREAKNRYPDMDWHTCRQNLLNWEDKGAIMLNMLLPALKEMALEEGANVNVDETWCRYQTHFGHNKTYMWCLVNRKAGIVIFFYEDTVDKNGKVHTGGRRRAVLKEFLGDAKIKSLQSDGYNVYMYLDDEMVDVEHICCLAHVHNKLQEAKRLGYTIVDFFLSGIKKLYKREKLYASDPKYYTPERIKEARNDEYTDGIINSMHVKLLDLIAKGEEEFPDKVWRALNYFYNFWDRLFAYRNDGEYSIDNMAVERAIRPLTVQRKNSLFFCSPKGAKNSGIFNTFISTCQQKCRNFRDFFVDFVKEWNRGRRDYDNLVRLAFSPNSQLK
;
A
#
# COMPACT_ATOMS: atom_id res chain seq x y z
N SER A 1 -18.25 52.69 30.39
CA SER A 1 -18.78 51.87 29.44
C SER A 1 -17.82 50.72 29.13
N SER A 2 -18.06 49.61 29.75
CA SER A 2 -17.20 48.46 29.89
C SER A 2 -17.17 47.59 28.64
N SER A 3 -15.95 47.28 28.19
CA SER A 3 -15.66 46.31 27.18
C SER A 3 -15.48 44.92 27.83
N GLY A 4 -16.32 43.97 27.50
CA GLY A 4 -16.13 42.57 27.85
C GLY A 4 -15.28 41.88 26.77
N THR A 5 -14.13 41.39 27.16
CA THR A 5 -13.29 40.48 26.34
C THR A 5 -13.65 39.04 26.64
N ASP A 6 -14.33 38.43 25.71
CA ASP A 6 -14.61 37.00 25.75
C ASP A 6 -13.37 36.22 25.30
N LYS A 7 -12.77 35.45 26.21
CA LYS A 7 -11.68 34.53 25.94
C LYS A 7 -12.27 33.17 25.54
N SER A 8 -12.38 32.94 24.25
CA SER A 8 -12.64 31.58 23.76
C SER A 8 -11.44 30.69 24.04
N LYS A 9 -11.62 29.71 24.91
CA LYS A 9 -10.68 28.61 25.13
C LYS A 9 -10.59 27.76 23.85
N ASN A 10 -9.44 27.80 23.20
CA ASN A 10 -9.07 26.82 22.18
C ASN A 10 -8.86 25.47 22.89
N GLU A 11 -9.81 24.59 22.77
CA GLU A 11 -9.58 23.16 23.02
C GLU A 11 -8.64 22.65 21.92
N LYS A 12 -7.39 22.40 22.27
CA LYS A 12 -6.45 21.64 21.44
C LYS A 12 -6.97 20.22 21.35
N SER A 13 -7.37 19.81 20.16
CA SER A 13 -7.72 18.42 19.91
C SER A 13 -6.47 17.53 20.11
N GLU A 14 -6.64 16.42 20.83
CA GLU A 14 -5.61 15.42 21.15
C GLU A 14 -4.97 14.74 19.90
N ASP A 15 -5.34 15.15 18.71
CA ASP A 15 -4.90 14.60 17.43
C ASP A 15 -3.57 15.18 16.89
N ASP A 16 -3.04 16.26 17.48
CA ASP A 16 -1.79 16.89 17.00
C ASP A 16 -0.52 16.14 17.47
N ASP A 17 -0.62 15.31 18.52
CA ASP A 17 0.53 14.57 19.08
C ASP A 17 0.94 13.33 18.24
N VAL A 18 0.07 12.83 17.36
CA VAL A 18 0.37 11.64 16.53
C VAL A 18 1.35 11.97 15.38
N ASP A 19 1.38 13.20 14.92
CA ASP A 19 2.27 13.62 13.81
C ASP A 19 3.74 13.77 14.25
N SER A 20 3.98 14.03 15.54
CA SER A 20 5.35 14.09 16.09
C SER A 20 5.97 12.70 16.32
N GLN A 21 5.14 11.66 16.53
CA GLN A 21 5.64 10.29 16.76
C GLN A 21 6.10 9.60 15.47
N ASP A 22 5.43 9.85 14.34
CA ASP A 22 5.85 9.34 13.03
C ASP A 22 7.18 9.95 12.55
N ALA A 23 7.48 11.19 12.94
CA ALA A 23 8.72 11.87 12.58
C ALA A 23 9.93 11.38 13.41
N GLU A 24 9.72 10.98 14.68
CA GLU A 24 10.79 10.46 15.52
C GLU A 24 11.13 9.00 15.27
N GLN A 25 10.16 8.18 14.85
CA GLN A 25 10.43 6.79 14.44
C GLN A 25 11.29 6.71 13.18
N ASP A 26 11.16 7.66 12.26
CA ASP A 26 11.99 7.73 11.05
C ASP A 26 13.44 8.12 11.36
N LYS A 27 13.70 8.94 12.39
CA LYS A 27 15.06 9.29 12.84
C LYS A 27 15.80 8.11 13.49
N GLY A 28 15.09 7.24 14.21
CA GLY A 28 15.68 6.06 14.85
C GLY A 28 16.08 4.97 13.86
N THR A 29 15.39 4.85 12.74
CA THR A 29 15.66 3.83 11.71
C THR A 29 16.79 4.25 10.77
N VAL A 30 16.96 5.55 10.52
CA VAL A 30 18.04 6.08 9.67
C VAL A 30 19.40 5.97 10.36
N GLN A 31 19.47 6.14 11.68
CA GLN A 31 20.74 6.03 12.42
C GLN A 31 21.28 4.61 12.51
N THR A 32 20.41 3.58 12.51
CA THR A 32 20.85 2.18 12.51
C THR A 32 21.39 1.70 11.16
N CYS A 33 21.07 2.38 10.07
CA CYS A 33 21.62 2.05 8.75
C CYS A 33 23.05 2.57 8.53
N TYR A 34 23.49 3.55 9.32
CA TYR A 34 24.81 4.18 9.14
C TYR A 34 25.93 3.61 10.01
N HIS A 35 25.62 2.85 11.06
CA HIS A 35 26.65 2.25 11.92
C HIS A 35 26.83 0.76 11.65
N GLY A 36 27.72 0.46 10.70
CA GLY A 36 28.47 -0.79 10.73
C GLY A 36 27.68 -2.08 10.54
N ALA A 37 26.60 -2.08 9.77
CA ALA A 37 26.09 -3.32 9.20
C ALA A 37 27.21 -3.92 8.35
N SER A 38 27.88 -4.96 8.89
CA SER A 38 28.90 -5.68 8.14
C SER A 38 28.27 -6.05 6.80
N ARG A 39 28.99 -5.81 5.71
CA ARG A 39 28.59 -6.15 4.33
C ARG A 39 28.33 -7.66 4.08
N LYS A 40 28.34 -8.48 5.12
CA LYS A 40 27.93 -9.88 5.14
C LYS A 40 26.40 -9.96 5.17
N GLY A 41 25.78 -9.95 4.01
CA GLY A 41 24.32 -10.11 3.86
C GLY A 41 23.65 -9.23 2.81
N CYS A 42 24.34 -8.29 2.19
CA CYS A 42 23.87 -7.71 0.95
C CYS A 42 23.99 -8.77 -0.15
N SER A 43 22.87 -9.38 -0.53
CA SER A 43 22.83 -10.13 -1.78
C SER A 43 23.14 -9.14 -2.90
N TYR A 44 24.30 -9.29 -3.54
CA TYR A 44 24.59 -8.54 -4.75
C TYR A 44 23.60 -8.98 -5.82
N VAL A 45 22.62 -8.13 -6.10
CA VAL A 45 21.80 -8.31 -7.29
C VAL A 45 22.73 -8.12 -8.47
N LYS A 46 22.94 -9.20 -9.23
CA LYS A 46 23.73 -9.15 -10.45
C LYS A 46 23.07 -8.11 -11.38
N GLU A 47 23.83 -7.08 -11.74
CA GLU A 47 23.35 -6.07 -12.66
C GLU A 47 23.02 -6.72 -14.01
N MET A 48 21.77 -6.53 -14.46
CA MET A 48 21.30 -7.00 -15.75
C MET A 48 20.73 -5.82 -16.55
N ILE A 49 21.14 -5.74 -17.83
CA ILE A 49 20.53 -4.84 -18.82
C ILE A 49 19.84 -5.75 -19.84
N GLY A 50 18.52 -5.59 -19.99
CA GLY A 50 17.70 -6.51 -20.78
C GLY A 50 18.07 -6.55 -22.27
N ASN A 51 18.37 -5.41 -22.86
CA ASN A 51 18.66 -5.29 -24.30
C ASN A 51 19.97 -4.54 -24.55
N PRO A 52 21.13 -5.22 -24.50
CA PRO A 52 22.41 -4.60 -24.79
C PRO A 52 22.52 -4.30 -26.31
N ILE A 53 22.96 -3.08 -26.64
CA ILE A 53 23.28 -2.71 -28.02
C ILE A 53 24.75 -3.00 -28.25
N PHE A 54 25.06 -3.76 -29.31
CA PHE A 54 26.41 -4.12 -29.69
C PHE A 54 26.87 -3.24 -30.85
N HIS A 55 28.03 -2.63 -30.68
CA HIS A 55 28.71 -1.89 -31.75
C HIS A 55 29.92 -2.70 -32.18
N GLU A 56 30.01 -2.96 -33.49
CA GLU A 56 31.11 -3.70 -34.07
C GLU A 56 32.25 -2.76 -34.49
N CYS A 57 33.48 -3.26 -34.43
CA CYS A 57 34.63 -2.53 -34.94
C CYS A 57 34.72 -2.68 -36.45
N ILE A 58 34.95 -1.57 -37.16
CA ILE A 58 35.35 -1.61 -38.54
C ILE A 58 36.85 -1.89 -38.58
N VAL A 59 37.21 -3.05 -39.12
CA VAL A 59 38.62 -3.42 -39.27
C VAL A 59 39.19 -2.72 -40.51
N PRO A 60 40.26 -1.93 -40.39
CA PRO A 60 40.86 -1.27 -41.54
C PRO A 60 41.32 -2.29 -42.60
N GLU A 61 41.23 -1.90 -43.87
CA GLU A 61 41.64 -2.73 -45.01
C GLU A 61 43.10 -3.19 -44.85
N GLY A 62 43.37 -4.45 -45.11
CA GLY A 62 44.72 -5.04 -44.95
C GLY A 62 45.12 -5.41 -43.52
N CYS A 63 44.31 -5.10 -42.53
CA CYS A 63 44.61 -5.45 -41.13
C CYS A 63 44.06 -6.83 -40.76
N LYS A 64 44.83 -7.61 -39.95
CA LYS A 64 44.43 -8.93 -39.42
C LYS A 64 44.07 -8.81 -37.96
N VAL A 65 42.88 -9.31 -37.58
CA VAL A 65 42.48 -9.43 -36.17
C VAL A 65 43.30 -10.49 -35.48
N ILE A 66 44.14 -10.12 -34.51
CA ILE A 66 44.98 -11.04 -33.74
C ILE A 66 44.20 -11.63 -32.56
N LYS A 67 43.40 -10.81 -31.86
CA LYS A 67 42.63 -11.25 -30.67
C LYS A 67 41.45 -10.34 -30.44
N VAL A 68 40.30 -10.98 -30.14
CA VAL A 68 39.12 -10.26 -29.67
C VAL A 68 39.26 -10.03 -28.15
N LYS A 69 39.20 -8.78 -27.71
CA LYS A 69 39.23 -8.38 -26.29
C LYS A 69 37.83 -8.33 -25.71
N LYS A 70 37.73 -8.33 -24.36
CA LYS A 70 36.43 -8.10 -23.69
C LYS A 70 35.87 -6.73 -24.09
N PRO A 71 34.57 -6.63 -24.42
CA PRO A 71 33.95 -5.38 -24.81
C PRO A 71 33.99 -4.34 -23.67
N ARG A 72 34.22 -3.09 -24.03
CA ARG A 72 34.03 -1.95 -23.13
C ARG A 72 32.54 -1.70 -22.99
N LYS A 73 32.00 -1.77 -21.77
CA LYS A 73 30.59 -1.52 -21.51
C LYS A 73 30.39 -0.08 -21.07
N ILE A 74 29.56 0.66 -21.78
CA ILE A 74 29.17 2.03 -21.45
C ILE A 74 27.64 2.02 -21.30
N LYS A 75 27.13 2.64 -20.23
CA LYS A 75 25.69 2.78 -19.98
C LYS A 75 25.29 4.20 -20.28
N THR A 76 24.17 4.36 -20.95
CA THR A 76 23.55 5.65 -21.20
C THR A 76 22.05 5.57 -20.90
N LEU A 77 21.46 6.68 -20.50
CA LEU A 77 20.02 6.83 -20.39
C LEU A 77 19.52 7.54 -21.64
N VAL A 78 18.58 6.90 -22.35
CA VAL A 78 17.82 7.53 -23.43
C VAL A 78 16.38 7.61 -22.99
N GLN A 79 15.84 8.81 -22.93
CA GLN A 79 14.46 9.06 -22.53
C GLN A 79 13.86 10.08 -23.49
N ARG A 80 12.85 9.67 -24.27
CA ARG A 80 12.16 10.52 -25.23
C ARG A 80 10.68 10.19 -25.27
N LEU A 81 9.87 11.18 -25.62
CA LEU A 81 8.48 11.00 -26.02
C LEU A 81 8.39 11.01 -27.52
N GLU A 82 7.46 10.26 -28.06
CA GLU A 82 7.19 10.19 -29.50
C GLU A 82 5.72 10.56 -29.74
N GLU A 83 5.45 11.34 -30.77
CA GLU A 83 4.11 11.68 -31.20
C GLU A 83 3.85 11.05 -32.56
N HIS A 84 2.83 10.23 -32.67
CA HIS A 84 2.47 9.50 -33.88
C HIS A 84 1.24 10.15 -34.52
N HIS A 85 1.37 10.57 -35.78
CA HIS A 85 0.31 11.19 -36.56
C HIS A 85 -0.30 10.18 -37.52
N PHE A 86 -1.55 9.78 -37.30
CA PHE A 86 -2.30 8.90 -38.18
C PHE A 86 -3.17 9.73 -39.12
N GLN A 87 -2.89 9.68 -40.42
CA GLN A 87 -3.69 10.36 -41.44
C GLN A 87 -5.13 9.83 -41.42
N ARG A 88 -6.08 10.74 -41.51
CA ARG A 88 -7.52 10.43 -41.56
C ARG A 88 -8.11 11.02 -42.80
N LEU A 89 -8.82 10.21 -43.60
CA LEU A 89 -9.46 10.61 -44.84
C LEU A 89 -10.95 10.34 -44.78
N LEU A 90 -11.76 11.32 -45.17
CA LEU A 90 -13.16 11.09 -45.47
C LEU A 90 -13.25 10.54 -46.91
N VAL A 91 -13.72 9.31 -47.06
CA VAL A 91 -13.86 8.67 -48.37
C VAL A 91 -15.34 8.43 -48.66
N GLU A 92 -15.70 8.54 -49.94
CA GLU A 92 -17.02 8.17 -50.46
C GLU A 92 -16.88 6.83 -51.21
N TYR A 93 -17.68 5.86 -50.84
CA TYR A 93 -17.73 4.55 -51.46
C TYR A 93 -18.60 4.57 -52.72
N PRO A 94 -18.48 3.56 -53.61
CA PRO A 94 -19.27 3.52 -54.87
C PRO A 94 -20.78 3.51 -54.61
N ASP A 95 -21.25 3.09 -53.45
CA ASP A 95 -22.66 3.10 -53.05
C ASP A 95 -23.11 4.48 -52.50
N GLY A 96 -22.25 5.49 -52.53
CA GLY A 96 -22.53 6.83 -52.02
C GLY A 96 -22.37 6.97 -50.50
N THR A 97 -22.01 5.91 -49.78
CA THR A 97 -21.75 6.05 -48.31
C THR A 97 -20.42 6.74 -48.08
N ARG A 98 -20.39 7.55 -47.01
CA ARG A 98 -19.18 8.29 -46.61
C ARG A 98 -18.67 7.79 -45.28
N LYS A 99 -17.39 7.43 -45.21
CA LYS A 99 -16.74 6.99 -43.98
C LYS A 99 -15.38 7.63 -43.84
N VAL A 100 -14.99 7.89 -42.58
CA VAL A 100 -13.62 8.28 -42.26
C VAL A 100 -12.77 7.02 -42.13
N ILE A 101 -11.72 6.92 -42.92
CA ILE A 101 -10.69 5.90 -42.80
C ILE A 101 -9.47 6.51 -42.13
N THR A 102 -8.77 5.71 -41.32
CA THR A 102 -7.48 6.09 -40.70
C THR A 102 -6.36 5.35 -41.43
N ALA A 103 -5.17 5.93 -41.48
CA ALA A 103 -4.02 5.30 -42.10
C ALA A 103 -3.88 3.84 -41.68
N PRO A 104 -3.56 2.93 -42.59
CA PRO A 104 -3.26 1.55 -42.28
C PRO A 104 -2.10 1.52 -41.29
N VAL A 105 -2.25 0.70 -40.28
CA VAL A 105 -1.31 0.61 -39.14
C VAL A 105 -0.33 -0.50 -39.51
N ASP A 106 0.95 -0.15 -39.68
CA ASP A 106 2.02 -1.13 -39.70
C ASP A 106 2.14 -1.85 -38.36
N LYS A 107 3.09 -2.77 -38.21
CA LYS A 107 3.25 -3.53 -36.95
C LYS A 107 3.42 -2.62 -35.75
N ASP A 108 4.20 -1.55 -35.89
CA ASP A 108 4.49 -0.65 -34.78
C ASP A 108 3.29 0.24 -34.43
N GLY A 109 2.57 0.72 -35.44
CA GLY A 109 1.39 1.54 -35.25
C GLY A 109 0.20 0.78 -34.71
N LYS A 110 0.06 -0.52 -35.01
CA LYS A 110 -0.98 -1.35 -34.42
C LYS A 110 -0.81 -1.50 -32.91
N ASP A 111 0.41 -1.73 -32.45
CA ASP A 111 0.71 -1.85 -31.03
C ASP A 111 0.40 -0.55 -30.27
N ILE A 112 0.71 0.61 -30.87
CA ILE A 112 0.38 1.92 -30.29
C ILE A 112 -1.14 2.09 -30.12
N LEU A 113 -1.94 1.72 -31.12
CA LEU A 113 -3.41 1.80 -31.04
C LEU A 113 -4.00 0.81 -30.07
N GLU A 114 -3.43 -0.40 -29.93
CA GLU A 114 -3.85 -1.37 -28.93
C GLU A 114 -3.57 -0.87 -27.49
N GLU A 115 -2.58 -0.02 -27.30
CA GLU A 115 -2.26 0.61 -26.02
C GLU A 115 -3.01 1.92 -25.76
N LEU A 116 -3.81 2.41 -26.68
CA LEU A 116 -4.49 3.69 -26.53
C LEU A 116 -5.45 3.65 -25.33
N VAL A 117 -5.27 4.55 -24.37
CA VAL A 117 -6.19 4.69 -23.24
C VAL A 117 -7.51 5.30 -23.75
N PRO A 118 -8.65 4.63 -23.56
CA PRO A 118 -9.92 5.08 -24.10
C PRO A 118 -10.29 6.51 -23.70
N GLY A 119 -10.66 7.33 -24.70
CA GLY A 119 -11.04 8.72 -24.49
C GLY A 119 -9.87 9.66 -24.15
N THR A 120 -8.66 9.27 -24.53
CA THR A 120 -7.45 10.09 -24.41
C THR A 120 -6.65 10.08 -25.71
N GLY A 121 -5.59 10.88 -25.78
CA GLY A 121 -4.61 10.82 -26.86
C GLY A 121 -3.27 10.22 -26.41
N ILE A 122 -3.25 9.39 -25.37
CA ILE A 122 -2.02 8.81 -24.82
C ILE A 122 -2.12 7.29 -24.71
N THR A 123 -0.97 6.63 -24.78
CA THR A 123 -0.87 5.18 -24.59
C THR A 123 -0.87 4.78 -23.12
N ALA A 124 -1.20 3.52 -22.84
CA ALA A 124 -1.09 2.91 -21.50
C ALA A 124 0.37 2.93 -21.00
N THR A 125 1.34 2.78 -21.90
CA THR A 125 2.77 2.90 -21.55
C THR A 125 3.08 4.28 -20.99
N LEU A 126 2.62 5.37 -21.60
CA LEU A 126 2.83 6.71 -21.09
C LEU A 126 2.04 6.94 -19.78
N LEU A 127 0.76 6.55 -19.72
CA LEU A 127 -0.04 6.73 -18.52
C LEU A 127 0.53 5.92 -17.34
N SER A 128 0.96 4.68 -17.57
CA SER A 128 1.58 3.85 -16.51
C SER A 128 2.87 4.46 -15.97
N PHE A 129 3.66 5.14 -16.85
CA PHE A 129 4.84 5.89 -16.44
C PHE A 129 4.46 7.09 -15.54
N MET A 130 3.41 7.83 -15.89
CA MET A 130 2.91 8.94 -15.07
C MET A 130 2.42 8.47 -13.71
N ILE A 131 1.65 7.37 -13.68
CA ILE A 131 1.17 6.72 -12.44
C ILE A 131 2.37 6.26 -11.58
N PHE A 132 3.37 5.64 -12.18
CA PHE A 132 4.60 5.23 -11.49
C PHE A 132 5.29 6.42 -10.81
N ASN A 133 5.51 7.51 -11.54
CA ASN A 133 6.13 8.71 -10.99
C ASN A 133 5.32 9.29 -9.82
N ARG A 134 4.01 9.33 -9.96
CA ARG A 134 3.15 9.95 -8.95
C ARG A 134 2.98 9.09 -7.70
N TYR A 135 2.74 7.79 -7.84
CA TYR A 135 2.35 6.93 -6.72
C TYR A 135 3.50 6.11 -6.16
N ILE A 136 4.50 5.76 -6.95
CA ILE A 136 5.67 5.03 -6.47
C ILE A 136 6.81 5.99 -6.13
N MET A 137 7.11 6.95 -7.03
CA MET A 137 8.14 7.96 -6.79
C MET A 137 7.63 9.17 -5.98
N ALA A 138 6.35 9.17 -5.64
CA ALA A 138 5.67 10.22 -4.86
C ALA A 138 5.85 11.64 -5.43
N SER A 139 5.96 11.78 -6.77
CA SER A 139 6.12 13.07 -7.44
C SER A 139 4.76 13.74 -7.68
N PRO A 140 4.49 14.94 -7.13
CA PRO A 140 3.23 15.63 -7.40
C PRO A 140 3.05 16.00 -8.86
N ALA A 141 1.83 15.91 -9.40
CA ALA A 141 1.52 16.21 -10.79
C ALA A 141 1.98 17.62 -11.22
N TYR A 142 1.99 18.59 -10.31
CA TYR A 142 2.52 19.91 -10.58
C TYR A 142 4.03 19.88 -10.93
N ARG A 143 4.83 19.11 -10.17
CA ARG A 143 6.27 18.98 -10.43
C ARG A 143 6.53 18.24 -11.74
N GLU A 144 5.73 17.23 -12.06
CA GLU A 144 5.80 16.50 -13.31
C GLU A 144 5.57 17.45 -14.49
N ALA A 145 4.44 18.19 -14.49
CA ALA A 145 4.09 19.11 -15.54
C ALA A 145 5.09 20.27 -15.71
N LYS A 146 5.61 20.79 -14.58
CA LYS A 146 6.50 21.97 -14.60
C LYS A 146 7.94 21.63 -14.97
N ASN A 147 8.46 20.48 -14.54
CA ASN A 147 9.90 20.23 -14.60
C ASN A 147 10.24 18.98 -15.42
N ARG A 148 9.53 17.85 -15.19
CA ARG A 148 9.93 16.56 -15.74
C ARG A 148 9.64 16.45 -17.24
N TYR A 149 8.43 16.80 -17.65
CA TYR A 149 8.03 16.67 -19.05
C TYR A 149 8.67 17.71 -19.97
N PRO A 150 8.92 18.96 -19.53
CA PRO A 150 9.74 19.89 -20.31
C PRO A 150 11.16 19.39 -20.61
N ASP A 151 11.79 18.63 -19.69
CA ASP A 151 13.09 17.98 -19.95
C ASP A 151 13.02 16.89 -21.03
N MET A 152 11.81 16.48 -21.41
CA MET A 152 11.53 15.51 -22.48
C MET A 152 10.89 16.20 -23.71
N ASP A 153 11.06 17.50 -23.86
CA ASP A 153 10.48 18.33 -24.90
C ASP A 153 8.95 18.26 -25.02
N TRP A 154 8.29 17.99 -23.87
CA TRP A 154 6.85 17.88 -23.82
C TRP A 154 6.22 18.82 -22.79
N HIS A 155 5.43 19.77 -23.28
CA HIS A 155 4.72 20.74 -22.46
C HIS A 155 3.25 20.36 -22.32
N THR A 156 2.86 19.99 -21.11
CA THR A 156 1.47 19.70 -20.76
C THR A 156 1.10 20.35 -19.43
N CYS A 157 -0.19 20.55 -19.19
CA CYS A 157 -0.64 21.13 -17.94
C CYS A 157 -1.01 20.06 -16.90
N ARG A 158 -0.93 20.43 -15.63
CA ARG A 158 -1.34 19.55 -14.50
C ARG A 158 -2.74 18.96 -14.70
N GLN A 159 -3.67 19.72 -15.25
CA GLN A 159 -5.06 19.26 -15.41
C GLN A 159 -5.16 18.10 -16.40
N ASN A 160 -4.40 18.13 -17.48
CA ASN A 160 -4.35 17.02 -18.43
C ASN A 160 -3.84 15.73 -17.76
N LEU A 161 -2.76 15.83 -16.96
CA LEU A 161 -2.24 14.69 -16.22
C LEU A 161 -3.32 14.06 -15.31
N LEU A 162 -4.03 14.90 -14.56
CA LEU A 162 -5.10 14.46 -13.67
C LEU A 162 -6.29 13.84 -14.43
N ASN A 163 -6.64 14.41 -15.58
CA ASN A 163 -7.71 13.88 -16.43
C ASN A 163 -7.36 12.50 -17.01
N TRP A 164 -6.12 12.30 -17.40
CA TRP A 164 -5.65 11.00 -17.91
C TRP A 164 -5.56 9.94 -16.80
N GLU A 165 -5.04 10.32 -15.64
CA GLU A 165 -5.08 9.45 -14.45
C GLU A 165 -6.51 9.05 -14.09
N ASP A 166 -7.46 9.98 -14.16
CA ASP A 166 -8.86 9.68 -13.91
C ASP A 166 -9.41 8.60 -14.85
N LYS A 167 -9.05 8.65 -16.15
CA LYS A 167 -9.42 7.58 -17.09
C LYS A 167 -8.81 6.24 -16.72
N GLY A 168 -7.53 6.23 -16.34
CA GLY A 168 -6.87 5.02 -15.85
C GLY A 168 -7.51 4.45 -14.59
N ALA A 169 -7.88 5.31 -13.64
CA ALA A 169 -8.57 4.91 -12.42
C ALA A 169 -9.97 4.30 -12.72
N ILE A 170 -10.74 4.91 -13.63
CA ILE A 170 -12.03 4.37 -14.07
C ILE A 170 -11.87 2.95 -14.65
N MET A 171 -10.85 2.73 -15.47
CA MET A 171 -10.58 1.40 -16.05
C MET A 171 -10.22 0.38 -14.97
N LEU A 172 -9.27 0.71 -14.08
CA LEU A 172 -8.86 -0.18 -13.00
C LEU A 172 -9.99 -0.46 -12.00
N ASN A 173 -10.88 0.51 -11.79
CA ASN A 173 -12.03 0.35 -10.89
C ASN A 173 -12.96 -0.79 -11.33
N MET A 174 -13.00 -1.13 -12.62
CA MET A 174 -13.78 -2.28 -13.11
C MET A 174 -13.24 -3.63 -12.60
N LEU A 175 -11.95 -3.68 -12.23
CA LEU A 175 -11.31 -4.89 -11.70
C LEU A 175 -11.45 -5.01 -10.17
N LEU A 176 -11.81 -3.93 -9.47
CA LEU A 176 -11.86 -3.93 -8.00
C LEU A 176 -12.83 -4.95 -7.40
N PRO A 177 -14.06 -5.16 -7.92
CA PRO A 177 -14.97 -6.16 -7.36
C PRO A 177 -14.35 -7.55 -7.34
N ALA A 178 -13.78 -8.00 -8.45
CA ALA A 178 -13.10 -9.30 -8.55
C ALA A 178 -11.89 -9.40 -7.63
N LEU A 179 -11.10 -8.33 -7.51
CA LEU A 179 -9.96 -8.30 -6.59
C LEU A 179 -10.41 -8.36 -5.13
N LYS A 180 -11.53 -7.70 -4.79
CA LYS A 180 -12.15 -7.76 -3.48
C LYS A 180 -12.63 -9.17 -3.13
N GLU A 181 -13.30 -9.86 -4.06
CA GLU A 181 -13.72 -11.25 -3.86
C GLU A 181 -12.53 -12.16 -3.57
N MET A 182 -11.43 -12.02 -4.32
CA MET A 182 -10.20 -12.78 -4.05
C MET A 182 -9.55 -12.42 -2.70
N ALA A 183 -9.65 -11.17 -2.26
CA ALA A 183 -9.10 -10.74 -0.97
C ALA A 183 -9.92 -11.25 0.21
N LEU A 184 -11.23 -11.39 0.04
CA LEU A 184 -12.23 -11.76 1.06
C LEU A 184 -12.79 -13.16 0.84
N GLU A 185 -12.05 -14.06 0.17
CA GLU A 185 -12.46 -15.44 0.00
C GLU A 185 -12.79 -16.11 1.34
N GLU A 186 -13.64 -17.12 1.32
CA GLU A 186 -14.05 -17.83 2.54
C GLU A 186 -12.85 -18.37 3.32
N GLY A 187 -12.80 -18.07 4.62
CA GLY A 187 -11.69 -18.44 5.48
C GLY A 187 -10.46 -17.53 5.38
N ALA A 188 -10.54 -16.40 4.70
CA ALA A 188 -9.42 -15.46 4.58
C ALA A 188 -9.00 -14.87 5.94
N ASN A 189 -7.69 -14.70 6.12
CA ASN A 189 -7.10 -13.95 7.22
C ASN A 189 -6.68 -12.58 6.71
N VAL A 190 -7.27 -11.51 7.25
CA VAL A 190 -7.03 -10.15 6.77
C VAL A 190 -6.45 -9.24 7.84
N ASN A 191 -5.58 -8.34 7.41
CA ASN A 191 -5.05 -7.25 8.22
C ASN A 191 -5.72 -5.95 7.77
N VAL A 192 -6.18 -5.12 8.69
CA VAL A 192 -6.85 -3.85 8.37
C VAL A 192 -6.26 -2.73 9.21
N ASP A 193 -6.12 -1.58 8.60
CA ASP A 193 -5.70 -0.33 9.25
C ASP A 193 -6.19 0.86 8.43
N GLU A 194 -6.20 2.06 9.01
CA GLU A 194 -6.54 3.28 8.31
C GLU A 194 -5.50 4.38 8.55
N THR A 195 -5.34 5.25 7.56
CA THR A 195 -4.49 6.43 7.68
C THR A 195 -5.24 7.69 7.29
N TRP A 196 -4.97 8.77 8.01
CA TRP A 196 -5.59 10.05 7.68
C TRP A 196 -5.01 10.62 6.38
N CYS A 197 -5.84 11.38 5.68
CA CYS A 197 -5.45 12.21 4.54
C CYS A 197 -6.29 13.49 4.53
N ARG A 198 -5.96 14.42 3.66
CA ARG A 198 -6.70 15.66 3.52
C ARG A 198 -7.12 15.85 2.06
N TYR A 199 -8.28 16.44 1.85
CA TYR A 199 -8.65 16.94 0.53
C TYR A 199 -9.03 18.42 0.60
N GLN A 200 -8.78 19.12 -0.50
CA GLN A 200 -9.03 20.55 -0.60
C GLN A 200 -10.53 20.85 -0.72
N THR A 201 -10.97 21.88 -0.02
CA THR A 201 -12.31 22.47 -0.11
C THR A 201 -12.20 23.96 -0.44
N HIS A 202 -13.33 24.63 -0.68
CA HIS A 202 -13.34 26.08 -0.89
C HIS A 202 -12.81 26.88 0.31
N PHE A 203 -12.95 26.36 1.53
CA PHE A 203 -12.60 27.05 2.79
C PHE A 203 -11.41 26.43 3.52
N GLY A 204 -10.60 25.60 2.86
CA GLY A 204 -9.45 24.94 3.48
C GLY A 204 -9.35 23.47 3.13
N HIS A 205 -9.05 22.64 4.14
CA HIS A 205 -8.87 21.20 3.94
C HIS A 205 -9.73 20.41 4.92
N ASN A 206 -10.40 19.37 4.43
CA ASN A 206 -11.09 18.43 5.29
C ASN A 206 -10.19 17.21 5.55
N LYS A 207 -10.08 16.84 6.83
CA LYS A 207 -9.43 15.58 7.25
C LYS A 207 -10.37 14.41 6.93
N THR A 208 -9.80 13.36 6.38
CA THR A 208 -10.51 12.16 5.97
C THR A 208 -9.59 10.95 6.16
N TYR A 209 -10.07 9.73 5.90
CA TYR A 209 -9.29 8.51 6.14
C TYR A 209 -9.32 7.61 4.92
N MET A 210 -8.16 7.05 4.60
CA MET A 210 -7.98 5.99 3.64
C MET A 210 -7.78 4.69 4.42
N TRP A 211 -8.62 3.71 4.15
CA TRP A 211 -8.53 2.37 4.73
C TRP A 211 -7.65 1.48 3.85
N CYS A 212 -7.00 0.53 4.48
CA CYS A 212 -6.20 -0.48 3.80
C CYS A 212 -6.50 -1.85 4.38
N LEU A 213 -6.74 -2.81 3.50
CA LEU A 213 -6.90 -4.22 3.83
C LEU A 213 -5.81 -5.02 3.12
N VAL A 214 -5.20 -5.96 3.83
CA VAL A 214 -4.18 -6.87 3.30
C VAL A 214 -4.57 -8.32 3.58
N ASN A 215 -4.74 -9.12 2.54
CA ASN A 215 -4.73 -10.57 2.63
C ASN A 215 -3.32 -11.06 2.27
N ARG A 216 -2.54 -11.46 3.28
CA ARG A 216 -1.13 -11.86 3.09
C ARG A 216 -1.00 -13.16 2.30
N LYS A 217 -1.90 -14.14 2.51
CA LYS A 217 -1.90 -15.44 1.82
C LYS A 217 -2.23 -15.27 0.35
N ALA A 218 -3.27 -14.50 0.06
CA ALA A 218 -3.63 -14.15 -1.31
C ALA A 218 -2.66 -13.16 -1.96
N GLY A 219 -1.82 -12.45 -1.19
CA GLY A 219 -0.92 -11.40 -1.69
C GLY A 219 -1.68 -10.23 -2.29
N ILE A 220 -2.81 -9.86 -1.71
CA ILE A 220 -3.70 -8.81 -2.20
C ILE A 220 -3.75 -7.67 -1.18
N VAL A 221 -3.64 -6.45 -1.67
CA VAL A 221 -3.75 -5.21 -0.91
C VAL A 221 -4.86 -4.37 -1.51
N ILE A 222 -5.82 -3.93 -0.69
CA ILE A 222 -6.91 -3.07 -1.16
C ILE A 222 -6.94 -1.80 -0.31
N PHE A 223 -6.81 -0.66 -0.98
CA PHE A 223 -7.10 0.64 -0.40
C PHE A 223 -8.52 1.05 -0.76
N PHE A 224 -9.30 1.46 0.22
CA PHE A 224 -10.67 1.90 -0.02
C PHE A 224 -10.97 3.20 0.71
N TYR A 225 -11.83 3.98 0.09
CA TYR A 225 -12.19 5.32 0.50
C TYR A 225 -13.69 5.50 0.25
N GLU A 226 -14.49 5.25 1.28
CA GLU A 226 -15.93 5.19 1.15
C GLU A 226 -16.61 6.39 1.81
N ASP A 227 -17.70 6.84 1.18
CA ASP A 227 -18.57 7.82 1.75
C ASP A 227 -19.60 7.09 2.63
N THR A 228 -19.88 7.63 3.81
CA THR A 228 -20.94 7.12 4.69
C THR A 228 -22.02 8.15 4.86
N VAL A 229 -23.26 7.69 5.00
CA VAL A 229 -24.42 8.56 5.28
C VAL A 229 -24.82 8.38 6.75
N ASP A 230 -24.98 9.49 7.48
CA ASP A 230 -25.45 9.43 8.86
C ASP A 230 -26.99 9.31 8.95
N LYS A 231 -27.50 9.14 10.17
CA LYS A 231 -28.94 9.01 10.44
C LYS A 231 -29.78 10.20 9.94
N ASN A 232 -29.15 11.35 9.70
CA ASN A 232 -29.79 12.58 9.22
C ASN A 232 -29.63 12.77 7.71
N GLY A 233 -29.13 11.77 6.99
CA GLY A 233 -28.88 11.85 5.54
C GLY A 233 -27.63 12.64 5.14
N LYS A 234 -26.79 13.06 6.09
CA LYS A 234 -25.56 13.79 5.79
C LYS A 234 -24.46 12.83 5.32
N VAL A 235 -23.89 13.12 4.15
CA VAL A 235 -22.76 12.39 3.60
C VAL A 235 -21.46 12.78 4.30
N HIS A 236 -20.73 11.79 4.78
CA HIS A 236 -19.38 11.92 5.34
C HIS A 236 -18.39 11.23 4.43
N THR A 237 -17.63 12.01 3.72
CA THR A 237 -16.65 11.55 2.73
C THR A 237 -15.40 11.01 3.41
N GLY A 238 -15.03 9.75 3.14
CA GLY A 238 -13.84 9.11 3.67
C GLY A 238 -13.79 9.06 5.20
N GLY A 239 -14.85 8.54 5.82
CA GLY A 239 -14.98 8.50 7.27
C GLY A 239 -14.05 7.48 7.96
N ARG A 240 -13.81 7.67 9.27
CA ARG A 240 -13.17 6.69 10.18
C ARG A 240 -14.20 5.91 10.99
N ARG A 241 -15.39 5.73 10.46
CA ARG A 241 -16.51 5.11 11.17
C ARG A 241 -16.55 3.61 10.92
N ARG A 242 -17.03 2.86 11.92
CA ARG A 242 -17.33 1.44 11.83
C ARG A 242 -18.12 1.06 10.56
N ALA A 243 -19.07 1.89 10.16
CA ALA A 243 -19.88 1.66 8.97
C ALA A 243 -19.06 1.48 7.69
N VAL A 244 -17.92 2.17 7.54
CA VAL A 244 -17.04 2.05 6.38
C VAL A 244 -16.50 0.63 6.25
N LEU A 245 -15.94 0.10 7.33
CA LEU A 245 -15.39 -1.25 7.33
C LEU A 245 -16.49 -2.31 7.20
N LYS A 246 -17.61 -2.12 7.89
CA LYS A 246 -18.76 -3.04 7.82
C LYS A 246 -19.31 -3.13 6.39
N GLU A 247 -19.52 -1.99 5.74
CA GLU A 247 -19.99 -1.95 4.35
C GLU A 247 -18.97 -2.55 3.37
N PHE A 248 -17.70 -2.29 3.62
CA PHE A 248 -16.63 -2.88 2.81
C PHE A 248 -16.59 -4.40 2.96
N LEU A 249 -16.62 -4.94 4.16
CA LEU A 249 -16.61 -6.39 4.39
C LEU A 249 -17.91 -7.05 3.89
N GLY A 250 -19.06 -6.41 4.06
CA GLY A 250 -20.37 -6.98 3.69
C GLY A 250 -20.60 -8.33 4.39
N ASP A 251 -21.04 -9.32 3.61
CA ASP A 251 -21.31 -10.68 4.09
C ASP A 251 -20.11 -11.64 3.92
N ALA A 252 -18.89 -11.11 3.82
CA ALA A 252 -17.70 -11.93 3.63
C ALA A 252 -17.44 -12.84 4.83
N LYS A 253 -17.22 -14.12 4.58
CA LYS A 253 -16.95 -15.15 5.59
C LYS A 253 -15.44 -15.28 5.83
N ILE A 254 -14.82 -14.21 6.29
CA ILE A 254 -13.40 -14.22 6.67
C ILE A 254 -13.20 -14.98 8.00
N LYS A 255 -12.04 -15.60 8.19
CA LYS A 255 -11.71 -16.36 9.40
C LYS A 255 -11.21 -15.46 10.52
N SER A 256 -10.35 -14.49 10.19
CA SER A 256 -9.82 -13.55 11.17
C SER A 256 -9.63 -12.16 10.59
N LEU A 257 -9.73 -11.16 11.46
CA LEU A 257 -9.36 -9.78 11.18
C LEU A 257 -8.37 -9.29 12.21
N GLN A 258 -7.21 -8.83 11.75
CA GLN A 258 -6.20 -8.24 12.61
C GLN A 258 -6.17 -6.72 12.42
N SER A 259 -6.18 -6.00 13.55
CA SER A 259 -6.17 -4.53 13.57
C SER A 259 -5.31 -3.99 14.72
N ASP A 260 -5.26 -2.67 14.86
CA ASP A 260 -4.88 -2.03 16.12
C ASP A 260 -6.04 -2.16 17.15
N GLY A 261 -5.81 -1.74 18.37
CA GLY A 261 -6.84 -1.77 19.42
C GLY A 261 -7.81 -0.57 19.37
N TYR A 262 -8.10 0.00 18.21
CA TYR A 262 -9.00 1.14 18.09
C TYR A 262 -10.48 0.71 18.21
N ASN A 263 -11.28 1.48 18.92
CA ASN A 263 -12.69 1.17 19.22
C ASN A 263 -13.57 0.89 17.99
N VAL A 264 -13.20 1.35 16.82
CA VAL A 264 -13.92 1.06 15.58
C VAL A 264 -14.01 -0.43 15.29
N TYR A 265 -13.03 -1.22 15.72
CA TYR A 265 -12.97 -2.66 15.47
C TYR A 265 -13.71 -3.50 16.53
N MET A 266 -14.11 -2.89 17.65
CA MET A 266 -14.75 -3.61 18.77
C MET A 266 -16.12 -4.21 18.40
N TYR A 267 -16.80 -3.70 17.36
CA TYR A 267 -18.06 -4.26 16.90
C TYR A 267 -17.94 -5.67 16.32
N LEU A 268 -16.73 -6.06 15.92
CA LEU A 268 -16.49 -7.40 15.37
C LEU A 268 -16.85 -8.50 16.36
N ASP A 269 -16.65 -8.26 17.66
CA ASP A 269 -16.96 -9.21 18.70
C ASP A 269 -18.47 -9.42 18.87
N ASP A 270 -19.27 -8.39 18.60
CA ASP A 270 -20.72 -8.40 18.79
C ASP A 270 -21.50 -8.79 17.52
N GLU A 271 -21.01 -8.37 16.35
CA GLU A 271 -21.74 -8.47 15.08
C GLU A 271 -21.17 -9.52 14.11
N MET A 272 -19.90 -9.93 14.28
CA MET A 272 -19.21 -10.93 13.45
C MET A 272 -18.63 -12.04 14.35
N VAL A 273 -19.51 -12.75 15.04
CA VAL A 273 -19.15 -13.75 16.07
C VAL A 273 -18.23 -14.86 15.52
N ASP A 274 -18.34 -15.17 14.24
CA ASP A 274 -17.52 -16.21 13.59
C ASP A 274 -16.15 -15.70 13.10
N VAL A 275 -15.84 -14.40 13.29
CA VAL A 275 -14.57 -13.79 12.88
C VAL A 275 -13.70 -13.56 14.08
N GLU A 276 -12.52 -14.17 14.11
CA GLU A 276 -11.57 -13.96 15.19
C GLU A 276 -10.88 -12.60 15.07
N HIS A 277 -11.12 -11.72 16.05
CA HIS A 277 -10.49 -10.40 16.12
C HIS A 277 -9.14 -10.49 16.85
N ILE A 278 -8.06 -10.14 16.15
CA ILE A 278 -6.68 -10.19 16.63
C ILE A 278 -6.12 -8.77 16.75
N CYS A 279 -5.59 -8.42 17.92
CA CYS A 279 -4.92 -7.14 18.11
C CYS A 279 -3.41 -7.23 17.86
N CYS A 280 -2.84 -6.12 17.43
CA CYS A 280 -1.43 -5.99 17.08
C CYS A 280 -0.53 -5.90 18.32
N LEU A 281 0.37 -6.87 18.53
CA LEU A 281 1.31 -6.84 19.66
C LEU A 281 2.39 -5.75 19.47
N ALA A 282 2.68 -5.30 18.25
CA ALA A 282 3.62 -4.21 18.00
C ALA A 282 3.14 -2.89 18.62
N HIS A 283 1.83 -2.63 18.65
CA HIS A 283 1.29 -1.43 19.30
C HIS A 283 1.53 -1.42 20.81
N VAL A 284 1.35 -2.57 21.48
CA VAL A 284 1.74 -2.71 22.92
C VAL A 284 3.23 -2.45 23.09
N HIS A 285 4.05 -3.11 22.26
CA HIS A 285 5.50 -2.94 22.30
C HIS A 285 5.90 -1.46 22.16
N ASN A 286 5.31 -0.74 21.23
CA ASN A 286 5.61 0.68 21.00
C ASN A 286 5.22 1.57 22.20
N LYS A 287 4.02 1.35 22.78
CA LYS A 287 3.59 2.07 23.98
C LYS A 287 4.51 1.80 25.19
N LEU A 288 4.94 0.57 25.39
CA LEU A 288 5.92 0.22 26.43
C LEU A 288 7.29 0.81 26.14
N GLN A 289 7.74 0.84 24.89
CA GLN A 289 8.98 1.50 24.49
C GLN A 289 8.96 3.01 24.72
N GLU A 290 7.83 3.67 24.48
CA GLU A 290 7.66 5.09 24.79
C GLU A 290 7.82 5.35 26.29
N ALA A 291 7.15 4.56 27.13
CA ALA A 291 7.31 4.63 28.59
C ALA A 291 8.76 4.42 29.02
N LYS A 292 9.47 3.45 28.40
CA LYS A 292 10.90 3.21 28.65
C LYS A 292 11.78 4.40 28.28
N ARG A 293 11.53 5.04 27.13
CA ARG A 293 12.29 6.24 26.69
C ARG A 293 12.15 7.42 27.68
N LEU A 294 11.04 7.48 28.41
CA LEU A 294 10.81 8.44 29.47
C LEU A 294 11.48 8.06 30.81
N GLY A 295 12.25 6.96 30.85
CA GLY A 295 13.01 6.51 32.01
C GLY A 295 12.30 5.48 32.90
N TYR A 296 11.12 4.98 32.52
CA TYR A 296 10.37 4.03 33.34
C TYR A 296 10.79 2.59 33.05
N THR A 297 11.59 2.00 33.93
CA THR A 297 12.13 0.63 33.79
C THR A 297 11.15 -0.47 34.13
N ILE A 298 10.02 -0.15 34.78
CA ILE A 298 9.00 -1.13 35.17
C ILE A 298 8.46 -1.92 33.96
N VAL A 299 8.53 -1.33 32.76
CA VAL A 299 8.07 -1.95 31.50
C VAL A 299 9.08 -2.93 30.89
N ASP A 300 10.33 -2.96 31.36
CA ASP A 300 11.41 -3.77 30.78
C ASP A 300 11.10 -5.27 30.84
N PHE A 301 10.40 -5.71 31.84
CA PHE A 301 9.95 -7.08 31.98
C PHE A 301 9.06 -7.51 30.79
N PHE A 302 8.08 -6.69 30.46
CA PHE A 302 7.17 -6.94 29.32
C PHE A 302 7.89 -6.86 28.00
N LEU A 303 8.74 -5.86 27.81
CA LEU A 303 9.54 -5.70 26.59
C LEU A 303 10.45 -6.92 26.35
N SER A 304 11.03 -7.47 27.43
CA SER A 304 11.82 -8.69 27.35
C SER A 304 10.99 -9.90 26.95
N GLY A 305 9.79 -10.07 27.53
CA GLY A 305 8.84 -11.14 27.18
C GLY A 305 8.41 -11.05 25.71
N ILE A 306 7.95 -9.89 25.27
CA ILE A 306 7.54 -9.64 23.89
C ILE A 306 8.70 -9.91 22.92
N LYS A 307 9.93 -9.48 23.22
CA LYS A 307 11.11 -9.76 22.43
C LYS A 307 11.37 -11.27 22.25
N LYS A 308 11.14 -12.08 23.29
CA LYS A 308 11.27 -13.53 23.21
C LYS A 308 10.23 -14.13 22.25
N LEU A 309 8.98 -13.64 22.30
CA LEU A 309 7.91 -14.07 21.40
C LEU A 309 8.27 -13.74 19.93
N TYR A 310 8.68 -12.51 19.65
CA TYR A 310 9.15 -12.14 18.29
C TYR A 310 10.36 -12.95 17.80
N LYS A 311 11.26 -13.35 18.70
CA LYS A 311 12.37 -14.24 18.34
C LYS A 311 11.88 -15.61 17.87
N ARG A 312 10.82 -16.13 18.49
CA ARG A 312 10.19 -17.39 18.05
C ARG A 312 9.54 -17.24 16.68
N GLU A 313 8.77 -16.17 16.47
CA GLU A 313 8.16 -15.91 15.15
C GLU A 313 9.20 -15.80 14.03
N LYS A 314 10.35 -15.18 14.31
CA LYS A 314 11.49 -15.16 13.36
C LYS A 314 12.05 -16.53 13.08
N LEU A 315 12.12 -17.42 14.07
CA LEU A 315 12.53 -18.80 13.88
C LEU A 315 11.54 -19.54 12.97
N TYR A 316 10.24 -19.41 13.18
CA TYR A 316 9.23 -20.05 12.34
C TYR A 316 9.32 -19.55 10.88
N ALA A 317 9.52 -18.27 10.68
CA ALA A 317 9.67 -17.68 9.34
C ALA A 317 10.99 -18.09 8.63
N SER A 318 12.02 -18.58 9.37
CA SER A 318 13.31 -18.94 8.78
C SER A 318 13.30 -20.29 8.05
N ASP A 319 12.37 -21.17 8.39
CA ASP A 319 12.19 -22.47 7.73
C ASP A 319 10.72 -22.80 7.50
N PRO A 320 10.09 -22.20 6.47
CA PRO A 320 8.68 -22.42 6.16
C PRO A 320 8.33 -23.86 5.74
N LYS A 321 9.32 -24.66 5.38
CA LYS A 321 9.11 -26.08 5.03
C LYS A 321 8.92 -26.93 6.28
N TYR A 322 9.67 -26.62 7.32
CA TYR A 322 9.56 -27.32 8.60
C TYR A 322 8.39 -26.78 9.45
N TYR A 323 8.26 -25.46 9.54
CA TYR A 323 7.21 -24.81 10.34
C TYR A 323 5.94 -24.61 9.50
N THR A 324 5.13 -25.68 9.40
CA THR A 324 3.77 -25.60 8.85
C THR A 324 2.85 -24.84 9.81
N PRO A 325 1.67 -24.36 9.38
CA PRO A 325 0.72 -23.68 10.26
C PRO A 325 0.39 -24.50 11.53
N GLU A 326 0.23 -25.82 11.41
CA GLU A 326 -0.06 -26.70 12.54
C GLU A 326 1.10 -26.71 13.54
N ARG A 327 2.33 -26.86 13.08
CA ARG A 327 3.52 -26.84 13.93
C ARG A 327 3.78 -25.48 14.57
N ILE A 328 3.47 -24.40 13.86
CA ILE A 328 3.53 -23.04 14.41
C ILE A 328 2.52 -22.90 15.54
N LYS A 329 1.27 -23.37 15.33
CA LYS A 329 0.25 -23.37 16.38
C LYS A 329 0.69 -24.15 17.62
N GLU A 330 1.22 -25.36 17.45
CA GLU A 330 1.76 -26.18 18.54
C GLU A 330 2.90 -25.44 19.26
N ALA A 331 3.87 -24.91 18.51
CA ALA A 331 5.01 -24.20 19.10
C ALA A 331 4.62 -22.88 19.80
N ARG A 332 3.57 -22.21 19.37
CA ARG A 332 3.01 -21.03 20.06
C ARG A 332 2.31 -21.37 21.37
N ASN A 333 1.93 -22.64 21.57
CA ASN A 333 1.23 -23.15 22.73
C ASN A 333 2.09 -24.16 23.53
N ASP A 334 3.40 -24.16 23.35
CA ASP A 334 4.32 -24.97 24.14
C ASP A 334 4.55 -24.38 25.56
N GLU A 335 5.01 -25.21 26.48
CA GLU A 335 5.27 -24.85 27.88
C GLU A 335 6.18 -23.61 28.02
N TYR A 336 7.16 -23.46 27.14
CA TYR A 336 8.06 -22.30 27.17
C TYR A 336 7.35 -20.99 26.82
N THR A 337 6.51 -21.00 25.79
CA THR A 337 5.72 -19.83 25.38
C THR A 337 4.67 -19.50 26.42
N ASP A 338 3.98 -20.51 26.95
CA ASP A 338 3.00 -20.36 28.03
C ASP A 338 3.65 -19.77 29.28
N GLY A 339 4.84 -20.23 29.66
CA GLY A 339 5.60 -19.67 30.77
C GLY A 339 5.91 -18.16 30.60
N ILE A 340 6.28 -17.73 29.41
CA ILE A 340 6.52 -16.30 29.11
C ILE A 340 5.22 -15.51 29.26
N ILE A 341 4.14 -15.95 28.62
CA ILE A 341 2.86 -15.24 28.60
C ILE A 341 2.24 -15.18 30.00
N ASN A 342 2.18 -16.31 30.70
CA ASN A 342 1.65 -16.38 32.06
C ASN A 342 2.42 -15.49 33.04
N SER A 343 3.75 -15.46 32.95
CA SER A 343 4.57 -14.56 33.79
C SER A 343 4.27 -13.09 33.54
N MET A 344 4.06 -12.72 32.25
CA MET A 344 3.65 -11.35 31.91
C MET A 344 2.23 -11.05 32.41
N HIS A 345 1.31 -12.00 32.32
CA HIS A 345 -0.07 -11.81 32.80
C HIS A 345 -0.13 -11.57 34.29
N VAL A 346 0.51 -12.44 35.08
CA VAL A 346 0.57 -12.29 36.54
C VAL A 346 1.16 -10.94 36.93
N LYS A 347 2.27 -10.54 36.29
CA LYS A 347 2.89 -9.23 36.57
C LYS A 347 1.99 -8.07 36.16
N LEU A 348 1.29 -8.18 35.04
CA LEU A 348 0.36 -7.15 34.55
C LEU A 348 -0.81 -6.98 35.56
N LEU A 349 -1.42 -8.07 35.97
CA LEU A 349 -2.50 -8.04 36.99
C LEU A 349 -2.05 -7.39 38.31
N ASP A 350 -0.85 -7.72 38.81
CA ASP A 350 -0.26 -7.09 39.99
C ASP A 350 -0.12 -5.58 39.83
N LEU A 351 0.29 -5.10 38.63
CA LEU A 351 0.46 -3.66 38.38
C LEU A 351 -0.90 -2.96 38.23
N ILE A 352 -1.83 -3.55 37.50
CA ILE A 352 -3.18 -2.98 37.32
C ILE A 352 -3.91 -2.88 38.68
N ALA A 353 -3.75 -3.87 39.58
CA ALA A 353 -4.35 -3.84 40.90
C ALA A 353 -3.88 -2.68 41.79
N LYS A 354 -2.74 -2.09 41.50
CA LYS A 354 -2.22 -0.91 42.24
C LYS A 354 -2.96 0.39 41.90
N GLY A 355 -3.62 0.45 40.74
CA GLY A 355 -4.40 1.58 40.29
C GLY A 355 -3.59 2.64 39.52
N GLU A 356 -4.33 3.53 38.84
CA GLU A 356 -3.78 4.55 37.97
C GLU A 356 -2.88 5.53 38.72
N GLU A 357 -3.22 5.88 39.94
CA GLU A 357 -2.53 6.89 40.77
C GLU A 357 -1.06 6.51 41.09
N GLU A 358 -0.73 5.22 41.05
CA GLU A 358 0.62 4.71 41.33
C GLU A 358 1.58 4.87 40.13
N PHE A 359 1.08 5.23 38.93
CA PHE A 359 1.87 5.26 37.72
C PHE A 359 1.78 6.60 36.99
N PRO A 360 2.86 7.04 36.35
CA PRO A 360 2.77 8.12 35.39
C PRO A 360 1.84 7.78 34.21
N ASP A 361 1.12 8.76 33.71
CA ASP A 361 0.09 8.62 32.66
C ASP A 361 0.52 7.73 31.48
N LYS A 362 1.71 7.93 30.94
CA LYS A 362 2.22 7.11 29.81
C LYS A 362 2.44 5.64 30.16
N VAL A 363 2.87 5.36 31.40
CA VAL A 363 3.02 3.98 31.89
C VAL A 363 1.64 3.34 32.09
N TRP A 364 0.74 4.07 32.75
CA TRP A 364 -0.61 3.57 32.97
C TRP A 364 -1.35 3.27 31.66
N ARG A 365 -1.31 4.19 30.71
CA ARG A 365 -1.92 3.99 29.39
C ARG A 365 -1.34 2.75 28.67
N ALA A 366 -0.05 2.50 28.76
CA ALA A 366 0.56 1.32 28.17
C ALA A 366 0.10 0.02 28.87
N LEU A 367 0.09 -0.01 30.24
CA LEU A 367 -0.36 -1.16 31.00
C LEU A 367 -1.85 -1.42 30.81
N ASN A 368 -2.68 -0.37 30.85
CA ASN A 368 -4.13 -0.47 30.70
C ASN A 368 -4.51 -0.94 29.28
N TYR A 369 -3.81 -0.43 28.26
CA TYR A 369 -3.97 -0.93 26.88
C TYR A 369 -3.60 -2.41 26.79
N PHE A 370 -2.50 -2.85 27.39
CA PHE A 370 -2.06 -4.24 27.42
C PHE A 370 -3.08 -5.13 28.12
N TYR A 371 -3.62 -4.69 29.24
CA TYR A 371 -4.64 -5.38 30.02
C TYR A 371 -5.97 -5.53 29.25
N ASN A 372 -6.49 -4.42 28.72
CA ASN A 372 -7.80 -4.41 28.06
C ASN A 372 -7.85 -5.25 26.78
N PHE A 373 -6.71 -5.43 26.10
CA PHE A 373 -6.62 -6.19 24.85
C PHE A 373 -5.94 -7.55 25.02
N TRP A 374 -5.68 -8.00 26.26
CA TRP A 374 -4.89 -9.19 26.54
C TRP A 374 -5.28 -10.41 25.70
N ASP A 375 -6.53 -10.82 25.74
CA ASP A 375 -7.00 -12.02 25.03
C ASP A 375 -6.84 -11.88 23.51
N ARG A 376 -7.19 -10.73 22.97
CA ARG A 376 -7.06 -10.45 21.52
C ARG A 376 -5.61 -10.32 21.06
N LEU A 377 -4.71 -9.84 21.92
CA LEU A 377 -3.30 -9.76 21.63
C LEU A 377 -2.64 -11.12 21.51
N PHE A 378 -3.14 -12.11 22.25
CA PHE A 378 -2.63 -13.48 22.23
C PHE A 378 -3.48 -14.44 21.39
N ALA A 379 -4.59 -13.99 20.80
CA ALA A 379 -5.42 -14.79 19.91
C ALA A 379 -4.65 -15.28 18.64
N TYR A 380 -3.55 -14.62 18.26
CA TYR A 380 -2.70 -15.10 17.16
C TYR A 380 -2.16 -16.53 17.37
N ARG A 381 -2.19 -17.04 18.61
CA ARG A 381 -1.79 -18.41 18.96
C ARG A 381 -2.79 -19.47 18.52
N ASN A 382 -4.05 -19.06 18.28
CA ASN A 382 -5.14 -19.98 17.95
C ASN A 382 -4.97 -20.62 16.58
N ASP A 383 -4.18 -19.98 15.70
CA ASP A 383 -3.88 -20.49 14.36
C ASP A 383 -2.46 -20.11 13.93
N GLY A 384 -1.76 -21.03 13.24
CA GLY A 384 -0.41 -20.79 12.75
C GLY A 384 -0.32 -19.83 11.57
N GLU A 385 -1.44 -19.61 10.85
CA GLU A 385 -1.52 -18.63 9.76
C GLU A 385 -1.71 -17.18 10.26
N TYR A 386 -2.12 -16.99 11.52
CA TYR A 386 -2.30 -15.66 12.09
C TYR A 386 -0.96 -14.93 12.27
N SER A 387 -0.99 -13.61 12.28
CA SER A 387 0.20 -12.81 12.54
C SER A 387 0.25 -12.34 13.98
N ILE A 388 1.43 -12.26 14.56
CA ILE A 388 1.64 -11.65 15.89
C ILE A 388 1.40 -10.12 15.85
N ASP A 389 1.51 -9.50 14.67
CA ASP A 389 1.37 -8.05 14.51
C ASP A 389 0.70 -7.65 13.20
N ASN A 390 0.33 -6.38 13.11
CA ASN A 390 -0.34 -5.77 11.96
C ASN A 390 0.63 -5.09 10.99
N MET A 391 1.93 -5.37 11.07
CA MET A 391 2.96 -4.73 10.26
C MET A 391 2.80 -4.91 8.74
N ALA A 392 2.03 -5.91 8.30
CA ALA A 392 1.76 -6.12 6.88
C ALA A 392 0.99 -4.93 6.28
N VAL A 393 -0.09 -4.50 6.95
CA VAL A 393 -0.89 -3.36 6.48
C VAL A 393 -0.17 -2.03 6.72
N GLU A 394 0.56 -1.89 7.83
CA GLU A 394 1.36 -0.69 8.09
C GLU A 394 2.40 -0.47 6.98
N ARG A 395 3.09 -1.53 6.56
CA ARG A 395 4.02 -1.47 5.40
C ARG A 395 3.31 -1.13 4.09
N ALA A 396 2.09 -1.64 3.88
CA ALA A 396 1.30 -1.33 2.69
C ALA A 396 0.86 0.15 2.66
N ILE A 397 0.55 0.75 3.82
CA ILE A 397 0.15 2.16 3.95
C ILE A 397 1.33 3.13 3.78
N ARG A 398 2.56 2.72 4.09
CA ARG A 398 3.74 3.60 4.08
C ARG A 398 3.95 4.37 2.78
N PRO A 399 3.81 3.83 1.56
CA PRO A 399 3.91 4.60 0.32
C PRO A 399 2.89 5.75 0.25
N LEU A 400 1.66 5.53 0.72
CA LEU A 400 0.63 6.57 0.77
C LEU A 400 1.00 7.69 1.75
N THR A 401 1.63 7.38 2.89
CA THR A 401 2.10 8.40 3.84
C THR A 401 3.22 9.25 3.26
N VAL A 402 4.11 8.67 2.45
CA VAL A 402 5.14 9.42 1.70
C VAL A 402 4.50 10.32 0.65
N GLN A 403 3.53 9.83 -0.11
CA GLN A 403 2.76 10.63 -1.07
C GLN A 403 2.09 11.82 -0.37
N ARG A 404 1.48 11.60 0.79
CA ARG A 404 0.86 12.64 1.63
C ARG A 404 1.86 13.72 2.04
N LYS A 405 3.07 13.35 2.48
CA LYS A 405 4.12 14.31 2.85
C LYS A 405 4.57 15.17 1.66
N ASN A 406 4.58 14.63 0.46
CA ASN A 406 5.00 15.34 -0.76
C ASN A 406 3.89 16.18 -1.41
N SER A 407 2.65 15.67 -1.40
CA SER A 407 1.50 16.30 -2.06
C SER A 407 0.64 17.13 -1.12
N LEU A 408 0.80 16.97 0.20
CA LEU A 408 0.11 17.64 1.32
C LEU A 408 -1.39 17.30 1.41
N PHE A 409 -2.12 17.31 0.29
CA PHE A 409 -3.55 17.02 0.22
C PHE A 409 -3.95 16.50 -1.17
N PHE A 410 -5.11 15.88 -1.25
CA PHE A 410 -5.78 15.58 -2.52
C PHE A 410 -6.58 16.80 -3.00
N CYS A 411 -6.63 17.00 -4.32
CA CYS A 411 -7.39 18.12 -4.87
C CYS A 411 -8.92 17.98 -4.67
N SER A 412 -9.41 16.76 -4.44
CA SER A 412 -10.83 16.47 -4.27
C SER A 412 -11.03 15.07 -3.66
N PRO A 413 -12.24 14.72 -3.18
CA PRO A 413 -12.58 13.35 -2.78
C PRO A 413 -12.36 12.33 -3.90
N LYS A 414 -12.66 12.70 -5.15
CA LYS A 414 -12.38 11.87 -6.33
C LYS A 414 -10.90 11.56 -6.46
N GLY A 415 -10.03 12.54 -6.25
CA GLY A 415 -8.57 12.34 -6.26
C GLY A 415 -8.09 11.38 -5.15
N ALA A 416 -8.75 11.40 -3.99
CA ALA A 416 -8.48 10.43 -2.92
C ALA A 416 -8.92 9.01 -3.33
N LYS A 417 -10.11 8.85 -3.92
CA LYS A 417 -10.60 7.56 -4.46
C LYS A 417 -9.66 7.00 -5.53
N ASN A 418 -9.25 7.82 -6.49
CA ASN A 418 -8.29 7.43 -7.53
C ASN A 418 -6.95 6.97 -6.92
N SER A 419 -6.47 7.67 -5.89
CA SER A 419 -5.26 7.27 -5.16
C SER A 419 -5.43 5.91 -4.50
N GLY A 420 -6.57 5.62 -3.90
CA GLY A 420 -6.89 4.30 -3.36
C GLY A 420 -6.80 3.21 -4.44
N ILE A 421 -7.41 3.44 -5.61
CA ILE A 421 -7.39 2.50 -6.74
C ILE A 421 -5.94 2.24 -7.19
N PHE A 422 -5.15 3.27 -7.45
CA PHE A 422 -3.77 3.07 -7.91
C PHE A 422 -2.89 2.38 -6.87
N ASN A 423 -2.98 2.79 -5.60
CA ASN A 423 -2.23 2.14 -4.52
C ASN A 423 -2.65 0.67 -4.35
N THR A 424 -3.91 0.31 -4.55
CA THR A 424 -4.40 -1.08 -4.57
C THR A 424 -3.66 -1.92 -5.58
N PHE A 425 -3.70 -1.53 -6.85
CA PHE A 425 -3.08 -2.33 -7.92
C PHE A 425 -1.55 -2.31 -7.87
N ILE A 426 -0.94 -1.17 -7.54
CA ILE A 426 0.51 -1.07 -7.35
C ILE A 426 0.98 -2.00 -6.23
N SER A 427 0.35 -1.92 -5.05
CA SER A 427 0.72 -2.73 -3.89
C SER A 427 0.46 -4.21 -4.12
N THR A 428 -0.65 -4.57 -4.78
CA THR A 428 -0.94 -5.97 -5.14
C THR A 428 0.08 -6.50 -6.15
N CYS A 429 0.44 -5.72 -7.18
CA CYS A 429 1.51 -6.10 -8.10
C CYS A 429 2.83 -6.33 -7.37
N GLN A 430 3.21 -5.47 -6.43
CA GLN A 430 4.42 -5.62 -5.62
C GLN A 430 4.39 -6.91 -4.77
N GLN A 431 3.27 -7.23 -4.12
CA GLN A 431 3.10 -8.48 -3.37
C GLN A 431 3.24 -9.73 -4.26
N LYS A 432 2.85 -9.62 -5.52
CA LYS A 432 2.93 -10.68 -6.53
C LYS A 432 4.23 -10.67 -7.34
N CYS A 433 5.20 -9.84 -6.96
CA CYS A 433 6.46 -9.65 -7.70
C CYS A 433 6.23 -9.31 -9.18
N ARG A 434 5.12 -8.62 -9.50
CA ARG A 434 4.76 -8.20 -10.85
C ARG A 434 5.03 -6.71 -11.04
N ASN A 435 5.44 -6.32 -12.24
CA ASN A 435 5.56 -4.91 -12.61
C ASN A 435 4.17 -4.32 -12.86
N PHE A 436 3.81 -3.25 -12.14
CA PHE A 436 2.53 -2.56 -12.33
C PHE A 436 2.37 -1.97 -13.73
N ARG A 437 3.45 -1.43 -14.33
CA ARG A 437 3.39 -0.83 -15.65
C ARG A 437 3.03 -1.85 -16.71
N ASP A 438 3.68 -3.01 -16.67
CA ASP A 438 3.40 -4.12 -17.60
C ASP A 438 1.96 -4.62 -17.41
N PHE A 439 1.54 -4.83 -16.17
CA PHE A 439 0.16 -5.20 -15.84
C PHE A 439 -0.87 -4.23 -16.44
N PHE A 440 -0.64 -2.91 -16.27
CA PHE A 440 -1.58 -1.90 -16.75
C PHE A 440 -1.64 -1.86 -18.28
N VAL A 441 -0.51 -1.97 -18.96
CA VAL A 441 -0.43 -2.03 -20.43
C VAL A 441 -1.16 -3.26 -20.96
N ASP A 442 -0.90 -4.44 -20.39
CA ASP A 442 -1.57 -5.69 -20.76
C ASP A 442 -3.08 -5.57 -20.58
N PHE A 443 -3.53 -5.01 -19.46
CA PHE A 443 -4.95 -4.80 -19.20
C PHE A 443 -5.60 -3.87 -20.23
N VAL A 444 -4.96 -2.77 -20.61
CA VAL A 444 -5.49 -1.84 -21.62
C VAL A 444 -5.55 -2.51 -22.99
N LYS A 445 -4.57 -3.31 -23.36
CA LYS A 445 -4.59 -4.11 -24.62
C LYS A 445 -5.77 -5.07 -24.64
N GLU A 446 -5.96 -5.82 -23.55
CA GLU A 446 -7.09 -6.76 -23.44
C GLU A 446 -8.45 -6.02 -23.49
N TRP A 447 -8.54 -4.87 -22.85
CA TRP A 447 -9.70 -4.00 -22.91
C TRP A 447 -9.99 -3.55 -24.34
N ASN A 448 -9.00 -3.09 -25.10
CA ASN A 448 -9.15 -2.61 -26.49
C ASN A 448 -9.50 -3.77 -27.45
N ARG A 449 -9.10 -5.00 -27.12
CA ARG A 449 -9.52 -6.22 -27.81
C ARG A 449 -10.95 -6.65 -27.49
N GLY A 450 -11.66 -5.93 -26.62
CA GLY A 450 -13.05 -6.18 -26.27
C GLY A 450 -13.28 -7.09 -25.08
N ARG A 451 -12.24 -7.52 -24.35
CA ARG A 451 -12.40 -8.34 -23.14
C ARG A 451 -13.10 -7.57 -22.03
N ARG A 452 -14.07 -8.22 -21.38
CA ARG A 452 -14.86 -7.66 -20.27
C ARG A 452 -15.08 -8.67 -19.14
N ASP A 453 -14.45 -9.83 -19.21
CA ASP A 453 -14.46 -10.89 -18.21
C ASP A 453 -13.50 -10.56 -17.07
N TYR A 454 -13.82 -9.51 -16.29
CA TYR A 454 -12.94 -8.90 -15.28
C TYR A 454 -12.48 -9.89 -14.23
N ASP A 455 -13.33 -10.81 -13.80
CA ASP A 455 -12.98 -11.85 -12.82
C ASP A 455 -11.85 -12.75 -13.34
N ASN A 456 -11.96 -13.17 -14.60
CA ASN A 456 -10.92 -13.97 -15.22
C ASN A 456 -9.63 -13.19 -15.43
N LEU A 457 -9.72 -11.90 -15.85
CA LEU A 457 -8.56 -11.02 -16.00
C LEU A 457 -7.81 -10.85 -14.69
N VAL A 458 -8.52 -10.63 -13.58
CA VAL A 458 -7.92 -10.48 -12.25
C VAL A 458 -7.30 -11.79 -11.78
N ARG A 459 -8.01 -12.93 -11.94
CA ARG A 459 -7.47 -14.25 -11.58
C ARG A 459 -6.22 -14.60 -12.38
N LEU A 460 -6.22 -14.39 -13.69
CA LEU A 460 -5.03 -14.57 -14.53
C LEU A 460 -3.87 -13.66 -14.10
N ALA A 461 -4.16 -12.42 -13.71
CA ALA A 461 -3.13 -11.48 -13.27
C ALA A 461 -2.53 -11.80 -11.90
N PHE A 462 -3.34 -12.29 -10.95
CA PHE A 462 -2.95 -12.31 -9.53
C PHE A 462 -3.06 -13.68 -8.86
N SER A 463 -3.47 -14.75 -9.54
CA SER A 463 -3.42 -16.10 -8.98
C SER A 463 -1.99 -16.59 -8.75
N PRO A 464 -1.76 -17.49 -7.77
CA PRO A 464 -0.42 -17.98 -7.42
C PRO A 464 0.38 -18.60 -8.56
N ASN A 465 -0.30 -19.14 -9.57
CA ASN A 465 0.29 -19.83 -10.72
C ASN A 465 0.33 -19.01 -12.01
N SER A 466 0.05 -17.71 -11.94
CA SER A 466 0.07 -16.85 -13.13
C SER A 466 1.50 -16.50 -13.54
N GLN A 467 2.22 -17.45 -14.12
CA GLN A 467 3.29 -17.12 -15.05
C GLN A 467 2.62 -16.80 -16.40
N LEU A 468 2.20 -15.56 -16.59
CA LEU A 468 2.05 -15.02 -17.92
C LEU A 468 3.47 -14.93 -18.51
N LYS A 469 3.76 -15.86 -19.41
CA LYS A 469 4.97 -15.88 -20.23
C LYS A 469 5.02 -14.65 -21.12
#